data_880e83552f0916f200966cddf80f9938
#
_entry.id   880e83552f0916f200966cddf80f9938
#
_cell.length_a   1.000
_cell.length_b   1.000
_cell.length_c   1.000
_cell.angle_alpha   90.00
_cell.angle_beta   90.00
_cell.angle_gamma   90.00
#
_symmetry.space_group_name_H-M   'P 1'
#
loop_
_entity.id
_entity.type
_entity.pdbx_description
1 polymer ?
#
loop_
_entity_poly.entity_id
_entity_poly.type
_entity_poly.pdbx_seq_one_letter_code
_entity_poly.pdbx_strand_id
1 'polypeptide(L)'
;MRRAAKRDSNEQEIIYALLQVGATVEQLNDDALPDLVVGFRGENYLLEVKTSTGRLTKAQAAWWAKPWNGHRAIVRDVDAALKAIGLDWEEETLDQTFGSVTGHAGPDDLGC
;
A
#
# COMPACT_ATOMS: atom_id res chain seq x y z
N MET A 1 -3.76 19.93 -17.79
CA MET A 1 -3.38 19.53 -17.62
C MET A 1 -2.76 19.32 -17.01
N ARG A 2 -2.64 18.89 -16.81
CA ARG A 2 -2.16 18.54 -16.23
C ARG A 2 -1.36 18.18 -15.95
N ARG A 3 -0.83 18.31 -15.82
CA ARG A 3 0.00 17.91 -15.47
C ARG A 3 0.25 16.88 -14.92
N ALA A 4 -0.16 16.38 -14.98
CA ALA A 4 -0.22 15.10 -14.48
C ALA A 4 1.00 14.33 -14.63
N ALA A 5 1.82 14.73 -15.36
CA ALA A 5 2.96 13.90 -15.65
C ALA A 5 3.91 13.72 -14.51
N LYS A 6 3.64 14.31 -13.39
CA LYS A 6 4.60 14.28 -12.30
C LYS A 6 4.39 13.14 -11.33
N ARG A 7 4.17 11.94 -11.86
CA ARG A 7 4.08 10.79 -10.98
C ARG A 7 5.48 10.25 -10.69
N ASP A 8 5.66 9.70 -9.52
CA ASP A 8 6.95 9.17 -9.11
C ASP A 8 7.33 7.98 -9.99
N SER A 9 8.61 7.84 -10.24
CA SER A 9 9.09 6.88 -11.21
C SER A 9 8.81 5.43 -10.80
N ASN A 10 8.65 5.17 -9.52
CA ASN A 10 8.40 3.82 -9.03
C ASN A 10 6.93 3.47 -8.92
N GLU A 11 6.03 4.37 -9.32
CA GLU A 11 4.61 4.11 -9.10
C GLU A 11 4.10 2.94 -9.92
N GLN A 12 4.51 2.82 -11.18
CA GLN A 12 4.04 1.72 -12.01
C GLN A 12 4.48 0.37 -11.48
N GLU A 13 5.68 0.30 -10.99
CA GLU A 13 6.20 -0.93 -10.41
C GLU A 13 5.35 -1.35 -9.20
N ILE A 14 5.00 -0.38 -8.38
CA ILE A 14 4.17 -0.64 -7.20
C ILE A 14 2.78 -1.09 -7.61
N ILE A 15 2.17 -0.40 -8.59
CA ILE A 15 0.86 -0.79 -9.09
C ILE A 15 0.89 -2.22 -9.60
N TYR A 16 1.92 -2.55 -10.39
CA TYR A 16 2.02 -3.89 -10.94
C TYR A 16 2.08 -4.94 -9.85
N ALA A 17 2.88 -4.69 -8.82
CA ALA A 17 3.01 -5.63 -7.72
C ALA A 17 1.69 -5.82 -6.97
N LEU A 18 0.96 -4.71 -6.76
CA LEU A 18 -0.34 -4.80 -6.10
C LEU A 18 -1.32 -5.63 -6.92
N LEU A 19 -1.35 -5.42 -8.23
CA LEU A 19 -2.22 -6.20 -9.10
C LEU A 19 -1.84 -7.67 -9.06
N GLN A 20 -0.55 -7.98 -8.98
CA GLN A 20 -0.09 -9.37 -8.97
C GLN A 20 -0.59 -10.14 -7.75
N VAL A 21 -0.79 -9.48 -6.63
CA VAL A 21 -1.30 -10.17 -5.43
C VAL A 21 -2.82 -10.15 -5.37
N GLY A 22 -3.49 -9.65 -6.41
CA GLY A 22 -4.94 -9.69 -6.48
C GLY A 22 -5.63 -8.44 -5.97
N ALA A 23 -4.90 -7.39 -5.68
CA ALA A 23 -5.52 -6.15 -5.26
C ALA A 23 -6.11 -5.42 -6.46
N THR A 24 -7.07 -4.55 -6.20
CA THR A 24 -7.58 -3.62 -7.20
C THR A 24 -6.99 -2.25 -6.92
N VAL A 25 -6.69 -1.49 -7.96
CA VAL A 25 -5.97 -0.23 -7.81
C VAL A 25 -6.61 0.83 -8.69
N GLU A 26 -6.86 2.00 -8.11
CA GLU A 26 -7.28 3.18 -8.87
C GLU A 26 -6.32 4.31 -8.59
N GLN A 27 -5.95 5.03 -9.62
CA GLN A 27 -5.09 6.20 -9.45
C GLN A 27 -5.95 7.43 -9.20
N LEU A 28 -5.59 8.18 -8.18
CA LEU A 28 -6.26 9.43 -7.87
C LEU A 28 -5.45 10.58 -8.48
N ASN A 29 -6.15 11.60 -8.94
CA ASN A 29 -5.52 12.73 -9.59
C ASN A 29 -5.84 14.00 -8.84
N ASP A 30 -5.29 14.11 -7.65
CA ASP A 30 -5.51 15.26 -6.79
C ASP A 30 -4.18 15.68 -6.20
N ASP A 31 -3.97 16.97 -6.10
CA ASP A 31 -2.67 17.48 -5.65
C ASP A 31 -2.38 17.17 -4.20
N ALA A 32 -3.40 16.99 -3.38
CA ALA A 32 -3.21 16.82 -1.94
C ALA A 32 -3.43 15.38 -1.50
N LEU A 33 -4.34 14.67 -2.14
CA LEU A 33 -4.71 13.32 -1.70
C LEU A 33 -3.66 12.31 -2.11
N PRO A 34 -3.65 11.14 -1.45
CA PRO A 34 -2.74 10.08 -1.86
C PRO A 34 -2.92 9.68 -3.33
N ASP A 35 -1.92 9.03 -3.88
CA ASP A 35 -1.89 8.71 -5.30
C ASP A 35 -2.82 7.58 -5.69
N LEU A 36 -3.02 6.61 -4.79
CA LEU A 36 -3.74 5.38 -5.13
C LEU A 36 -4.78 5.07 -4.09
N VAL A 37 -5.91 4.52 -4.55
CA VAL A 37 -6.78 3.79 -3.65
C VAL A 37 -6.71 2.33 -4.03
N VAL A 38 -6.50 1.47 -3.04
CA VAL A 38 -6.23 0.05 -3.26
C VAL A 38 -7.24 -0.76 -2.46
N GLY A 39 -7.94 -1.66 -3.14
CA GLY A 39 -8.85 -2.57 -2.47
C GLY A 39 -8.22 -3.95 -2.36
N PHE A 40 -8.26 -4.54 -1.17
CA PHE A 40 -7.64 -5.84 -0.95
C PHE A 40 -8.28 -6.52 0.25
N ARG A 41 -8.82 -7.69 0.03
CA ARG A 41 -9.42 -8.51 1.10
C ARG A 41 -10.48 -7.76 1.87
N GLY A 42 -11.31 -7.01 1.14
CA GLY A 42 -12.41 -6.31 1.75
C GLY A 42 -12.09 -4.98 2.39
N GLU A 43 -10.84 -4.55 2.33
CA GLU A 43 -10.40 -3.29 2.92
C GLU A 43 -9.92 -2.34 1.83
N ASN A 44 -10.02 -1.06 2.09
CA ASN A 44 -9.49 -0.04 1.19
C ASN A 44 -8.34 0.70 1.85
N TYR A 45 -7.35 1.00 1.07
CA TYR A 45 -6.13 1.65 1.55
C TYR A 45 -5.81 2.82 0.63
N LEU A 46 -5.42 3.94 1.23
CA LEU A 46 -4.93 5.09 0.48
C LEU A 46 -3.42 5.06 0.55
N LEU A 47 -2.77 5.03 -0.60
CA LEU A 47 -1.31 4.95 -0.62
C LEU A 47 -0.73 6.15 -1.33
N GLU A 48 0.17 6.83 -0.65
CA GLU A 48 0.97 7.90 -1.24
C GLU A 48 2.28 7.29 -1.69
N VAL A 49 2.61 7.40 -2.98
CA VAL A 49 3.82 6.82 -3.52
C VAL A 49 4.90 7.88 -3.60
N LYS A 50 6.05 7.58 -3.00
CA LYS A 50 7.22 8.46 -3.06
C LYS A 50 8.45 7.65 -3.41
N THR A 51 9.42 8.25 -4.06
CA THR A 51 10.72 7.63 -4.22
C THR A 51 11.44 7.63 -2.88
N SER A 52 12.60 6.98 -2.83
CA SER A 52 13.33 6.85 -1.57
C SER A 52 13.68 8.21 -0.95
N THR A 53 13.82 9.23 -1.76
CA THR A 53 14.19 10.56 -1.26
C THR A 53 13.08 11.59 -1.41
N GLY A 54 11.94 11.18 -1.98
CA GLY A 54 10.85 12.13 -2.21
C GLY A 54 10.22 12.61 -0.92
N ARG A 55 9.70 13.81 -0.94
CA ARG A 55 9.06 14.42 0.22
C ARG A 55 7.66 14.83 -0.13
N LEU A 56 6.82 14.92 0.88
CA LEU A 56 5.47 15.43 0.68
C LEU A 56 5.52 16.88 0.24
N THR A 57 4.65 17.23 -0.70
CA THR A 57 4.46 18.63 -1.03
C THR A 57 3.74 19.31 0.13
N LYS A 58 3.67 20.63 0.06
CA LYS A 58 2.98 21.39 1.10
C LYS A 58 1.51 20.97 1.20
N ALA A 59 0.85 20.83 0.06
CA ALA A 59 -0.55 20.41 0.05
C ALA A 59 -0.72 19.01 0.63
N GLN A 60 0.17 18.10 0.26
CA GLN A 60 0.12 16.75 0.78
C GLN A 60 0.35 16.73 2.28
N ALA A 61 1.34 17.50 2.75
CA ALA A 61 1.63 17.54 4.17
C ALA A 61 0.43 18.06 4.96
N ALA A 62 -0.27 19.04 4.42
CA ALA A 62 -1.46 19.58 5.08
C ALA A 62 -2.55 18.51 5.20
N TRP A 63 -2.74 17.73 4.15
CA TRP A 63 -3.73 16.67 4.20
C TRP A 63 -3.31 15.57 5.19
N TRP A 64 -2.03 15.21 5.20
CA TRP A 64 -1.52 14.16 6.08
C TRP A 64 -1.56 14.58 7.55
N ALA A 65 -1.60 15.89 7.82
CA ALA A 65 -1.71 16.37 9.19
C ALA A 65 -3.11 16.19 9.77
N LYS A 66 -4.11 15.95 8.92
CA LYS A 66 -5.47 15.74 9.40
C LYS A 66 -5.61 14.35 9.99
N PRO A 67 -6.47 14.19 11.00
CA PRO A 67 -6.77 12.83 11.46
C PRO A 67 -7.49 12.04 10.37
N TRP A 68 -7.23 10.77 10.31
CA TRP A 68 -7.83 9.90 9.30
C TRP A 68 -8.15 8.56 9.94
N ASN A 69 -9.40 8.14 9.85
CA ASN A 69 -9.84 6.93 10.52
C ASN A 69 -9.75 5.67 9.67
N GLY A 70 -9.34 5.77 8.43
CA GLY A 70 -9.18 4.62 7.57
C GLY A 70 -7.71 4.26 7.42
N HIS A 71 -7.43 3.42 6.44
CA HIS A 71 -6.06 3.00 6.16
C HIS A 71 -5.40 4.00 5.22
N ARG A 72 -4.22 4.44 5.56
CA ARG A 72 -3.41 5.24 4.65
C ARG A 72 -1.95 5.02 4.99
N ALA A 73 -1.10 5.12 3.97
CA ALA A 73 0.34 4.93 4.19
C ALA A 73 1.11 5.65 3.10
N ILE A 74 2.33 6.04 3.44
CA ILE A 74 3.29 6.52 2.47
C ILE A 74 4.20 5.35 2.17
N VAL A 75 4.29 4.98 0.89
CA VAL A 75 5.06 3.81 0.50
C VAL A 75 6.13 4.23 -0.50
N ARG A 76 7.32 3.67 -0.34
CA ARG A 76 8.47 4.09 -1.13
C ARG A 76 9.03 2.97 -2.00
N ASP A 77 8.50 1.76 -1.83
CA ASP A 77 8.90 0.62 -2.65
C ASP A 77 7.82 -0.44 -2.62
N VAL A 78 8.03 -1.50 -3.38
CA VAL A 78 7.06 -2.57 -3.50
C VAL A 78 6.81 -3.24 -2.16
N ASP A 79 7.87 -3.53 -1.41
CA ASP A 79 7.69 -4.20 -0.12
C ASP A 79 6.83 -3.38 0.83
N ALA A 80 7.07 -2.08 0.88
CA ALA A 80 6.29 -1.20 1.76
C ALA A 80 4.82 -1.19 1.34
N ALA A 81 4.57 -1.17 0.03
CA ALA A 81 3.20 -1.17 -0.48
C ALA A 81 2.48 -2.45 -0.11
N LEU A 82 3.12 -3.59 -0.26
CA LEU A 82 2.50 -4.87 0.06
C LEU A 82 2.24 -4.98 1.56
N LYS A 83 3.18 -4.53 2.37
CA LYS A 83 2.97 -4.52 3.81
C LYS A 83 1.83 -3.60 4.21
N ALA A 84 1.71 -2.46 3.53
CA ALA A 84 0.65 -1.51 3.85
C ALA A 84 -0.74 -2.10 3.68
N ILE A 85 -0.92 -3.04 2.76
CA ILE A 85 -2.21 -3.68 2.56
C ILE A 85 -2.32 -5.02 3.29
N GLY A 86 -1.41 -5.28 4.20
CA GLY A 86 -1.53 -6.41 5.10
C GLY A 86 -0.73 -7.63 4.73
N LEU A 87 0.11 -7.56 3.71
CA LEU A 87 0.96 -8.69 3.35
C LEU A 87 2.33 -8.50 3.98
N ASP A 88 2.75 -9.49 4.73
CA ASP A 88 4.04 -9.42 5.41
C ASP A 88 4.84 -10.65 5.00
N TRP A 89 5.63 -10.48 3.95
CA TRP A 89 6.35 -11.58 3.35
C TRP A 89 7.23 -12.31 4.33
N GLU A 90 7.93 -11.56 5.13
CA GLU A 90 8.91 -12.15 6.01
C GLU A 90 8.26 -12.97 7.10
N GLU A 91 7.17 -12.45 7.65
CA GLU A 91 6.47 -13.20 8.67
C GLU A 91 5.86 -14.47 8.11
N GLU A 92 5.28 -14.37 6.93
CA GLU A 92 4.70 -15.55 6.33
C GLU A 92 5.74 -16.63 6.09
N THR A 93 6.89 -16.22 5.63
CA THR A 93 7.97 -17.14 5.39
C THR A 93 8.43 -17.81 6.66
N LEU A 94 8.56 -17.03 7.73
CA LEU A 94 8.97 -17.58 9.01
C LEU A 94 7.96 -18.57 9.55
N ASP A 95 6.68 -18.24 9.42
CA ASP A 95 5.65 -19.16 9.86
C ASP A 95 5.75 -20.47 9.13
N GLN A 96 5.95 -20.43 7.84
CA GLN A 96 6.10 -21.64 7.06
C GLN A 96 7.31 -22.43 7.51
N THR A 97 8.35 -21.75 7.84
CA THR A 97 9.57 -22.41 8.30
C THR A 97 9.32 -23.19 9.58
N PHE A 98 8.56 -22.60 10.47
CA PHE A 98 8.26 -23.27 11.72
C PHE A 98 7.23 -24.37 11.57
N GLY A 99 6.64 -24.40 10.48
CA GLY A 99 5.60 -25.40 10.30
C GLY A 99 4.35 -24.98 10.93
N SER A 100 4.24 -24.68 11.34
CA SER A 100 3.37 -24.47 11.76
C SER A 100 2.44 -24.07 12.09
N VAL A 101 2.34 -24.34 12.21
CA VAL A 101 1.62 -24.10 12.57
C VAL A 101 0.64 -23.66 12.65
N THR A 102 0.49 -23.83 12.79
CA THR A 102 -0.39 -23.43 12.84
C THR A 102 -1.24 -22.76 12.77
N GLY A 103 -1.42 -22.91 12.52
CA GLY A 103 -2.13 -22.15 12.22
C GLY A 103 -2.75 -21.39 12.29
N HIS A 104 -2.56 -21.25 11.90
CA HIS A 104 -3.22 -20.34 11.75
C HIS A 104 -3.94 -19.92 11.63
N ALA A 105 -3.83 -20.24 11.48
CA ALA A 105 -4.58 -19.79 11.17
C ALA A 105 -5.18 -19.31 11.11
N GLY A 106 -5.13 -19.53 10.92
CA GLY A 106 -5.83 -19.02 10.57
C GLY A 106 -6.25 -18.63 10.54
N PRO A 107 -6.22 -18.69 10.26
CA PRO A 107 -6.75 -18.25 9.94
C PRO A 107 -7.11 -18.15 9.90
N ASP A 108 -6.85 -18.31 9.45
CA ASP A 108 -7.25 -18.17 9.27
C ASP A 108 -7.59 -18.28 9.37
N ASP A 109 -7.22 -18.56 9.15
CA ASP A 109 -7.62 -18.55 9.07
C ASP A 109 -8.01 -18.59 9.22
N LEU A 110 -7.72 -18.80 8.94
CA LEU A 110 -8.17 -18.68 8.86
C LEU A 110 -8.58 -18.57 8.99
N GLY A 111 -8.41 -18.73 8.85
CA GLY A 111 -8.76 -18.47 8.72
C GLY A 111 -8.86 -18.43 8.99
N CYS A 112 -8.70 -18.58 8.53
CA CYS A 112 -8.86 -18.41 8.62
C CYS A 112 -8.90 -18.29 8.75
#